data_405798c4e33f017085382fc6f48f9e9f
#
_entry.id   405798c4e33f017085382fc6f48f9e9f
#
_cell.length_a   1.000
_cell.length_b   1.000
_cell.length_c   1.000
_cell.angle_alpha   90.00
_cell.angle_beta   90.00
_cell.angle_gamma   90.00
#
_symmetry.space_group_name_H-M   'P 1'
#
loop_
_entity.id
_entity.type
_entity.pdbx_description
1 polymer ?
#
loop_
_entity_poly.entity_id
_entity_poly.type
_entity_poly.pdbx_seq_one_letter_code
_entity_poly.pdbx_strand_id
1 'polypeptide(L)'
;MYLDELNKQRKKCQTEGNILKEIEILREISTKTEEKYGSESDEYIKALNELGGTLKYVGYYDEAENNLKKSLEIIKKKYGDNNIAYATSLLNLTEVYRFAQKFNLLEENYKKIVKIYQDNSADNSFSYAGLCNNFGLYYQNIGDMKSAYDLHLKSLDILKNYDSEEYLLEYAVTLSNLFNPCYQLGIKEKAVEYLYKAIDIFEKNVGTKHPLYSASLNNMAIYYYNERELDKAIEFFERAAEISKKTMGIDSDNYKNILSNIDFIKEELAKNTNSNISENIKTNERIETKESTTKEDLENIKGLELSKKYFYDIVLPEFEKNLKDILPLCAFGLVGEGSECYGYDDELSQDHDFGPSICIWLKKDDYLKYQDRINEILKNLPKAYLGFQELKESEWGYNRRGLLNIEDFYFKFIGSTNPPQTINDWQKIPETALATVTNGEVFIDNLGEFTKIREQLLNYYPEAIRENKIATRLMNISQHGQYNYARCLRRNDLVAANQCLYLFVDEVIHLVFLLNRRYKIFYKWANRALLDLKILGSEIHKLLQDMVFAQNKIPYVKKICKVLADELRNQKLTNCESEFLGDLGVDIQKNIDDEFFKNYSPWLD
;
A
#
# COMPACT_ATOMS: atom_id res chain seq x y z
N MET A 1 -39.21 -23.23 -16.28
CA MET A 1 -38.46 -24.49 -16.56
C MET A 1 -36.95 -24.23 -16.82
N TYR A 2 -36.57 -23.48 -17.87
CA TYR A 2 -35.11 -23.27 -18.15
C TYR A 2 -34.40 -22.41 -17.09
N LEU A 3 -34.96 -21.27 -16.71
CA LEU A 3 -34.40 -20.42 -15.63
C LEU A 3 -34.36 -21.16 -14.27
N ASP A 4 -35.33 -22.06 -14.01
CA ASP A 4 -35.34 -22.84 -12.77
C ASP A 4 -34.19 -23.86 -12.75
N GLU A 5 -33.88 -24.42 -13.93
CA GLU A 5 -32.73 -25.32 -14.08
C GLU A 5 -31.41 -24.60 -13.90
N LEU A 6 -31.24 -23.41 -14.52
CA LEU A 6 -30.06 -22.58 -14.31
C LEU A 6 -29.89 -22.20 -12.83
N ASN A 7 -30.97 -21.86 -12.13
CA ASN A 7 -30.89 -21.55 -10.70
C ASN A 7 -30.52 -22.78 -9.84
N LYS A 8 -30.90 -23.99 -10.22
CA LYS A 8 -30.45 -25.24 -9.55
C LYS A 8 -28.96 -25.46 -9.79
N GLN A 9 -28.49 -25.29 -11.03
CA GLN A 9 -27.08 -25.42 -11.38
C GLN A 9 -26.22 -24.37 -10.63
N ARG A 10 -26.72 -23.13 -10.53
CA ARG A 10 -26.08 -22.07 -9.74
C ARG A 10 -25.93 -22.47 -8.28
N LYS A 11 -27.03 -22.95 -7.63
CA LYS A 11 -26.94 -23.41 -6.22
C LYS A 11 -25.91 -24.52 -6.03
N LYS A 12 -25.80 -25.43 -7.01
CA LYS A 12 -24.77 -26.46 -6.98
C LYS A 12 -23.36 -25.85 -7.05
N CYS A 13 -23.12 -24.88 -7.94
CA CYS A 13 -21.84 -24.19 -8.02
C CYS A 13 -21.49 -23.46 -6.72
N GLN A 14 -22.46 -22.85 -6.04
CA GLN A 14 -22.28 -22.20 -4.74
C GLN A 14 -21.85 -23.21 -3.66
N THR A 15 -22.51 -24.37 -3.60
CA THR A 15 -22.12 -25.44 -2.65
C THR A 15 -20.75 -26.08 -2.95
N GLU A 16 -20.34 -26.08 -4.22
CA GLU A 16 -19.06 -26.60 -4.67
C GLU A 16 -17.95 -25.53 -4.64
N GLY A 17 -18.27 -24.26 -4.35
CA GLY A 17 -17.33 -23.13 -4.34
C GLY A 17 -16.80 -22.74 -5.73
N ASN A 18 -17.49 -23.13 -6.82
CA ASN A 18 -17.06 -22.87 -8.19
C ASN A 18 -17.59 -21.51 -8.70
N ILE A 19 -16.95 -20.43 -8.27
CA ILE A 19 -17.37 -19.06 -8.56
C ILE A 19 -17.33 -18.73 -10.06
N LEU A 20 -16.33 -19.20 -10.80
CA LEU A 20 -16.21 -18.89 -12.24
C LEU A 20 -17.39 -19.48 -13.02
N LYS A 21 -17.75 -20.72 -12.72
CA LYS A 21 -18.91 -21.36 -13.35
C LYS A 21 -20.23 -20.73 -12.88
N GLU A 22 -20.33 -20.29 -11.63
CA GLU A 22 -21.49 -19.53 -11.14
C GLU A 22 -21.68 -18.23 -11.94
N ILE A 23 -20.60 -17.49 -12.23
CA ILE A 23 -20.65 -16.26 -13.03
C ILE A 23 -21.14 -16.53 -14.46
N GLU A 24 -20.66 -17.60 -15.11
CA GLU A 24 -21.17 -17.99 -16.45
C GLU A 24 -22.68 -18.22 -16.42
N ILE A 25 -23.17 -18.96 -15.43
CA ILE A 25 -24.61 -19.21 -15.24
C ILE A 25 -25.37 -17.92 -14.94
N LEU A 26 -24.82 -17.02 -14.13
CA LEU A 26 -25.45 -15.73 -13.82
C LEU A 26 -25.54 -14.81 -15.03
N ARG A 27 -24.54 -14.79 -15.91
CA ARG A 27 -24.62 -14.07 -17.19
C ARG A 27 -25.74 -14.60 -18.06
N GLU A 28 -25.88 -15.93 -18.13
CA GLU A 28 -26.99 -16.57 -18.88
C GLU A 28 -28.34 -16.28 -18.24
N ILE A 29 -28.48 -16.36 -16.91
CA ILE A 29 -29.68 -15.99 -16.17
C ILE A 29 -30.04 -14.53 -16.47
N SER A 30 -29.09 -13.61 -16.42
CA SER A 30 -29.33 -12.19 -16.69
C SER A 30 -29.89 -11.98 -18.10
N THR A 31 -29.27 -12.59 -19.12
CA THR A 31 -29.72 -12.51 -20.52
C THR A 31 -31.13 -13.11 -20.69
N LYS A 32 -31.34 -14.30 -20.15
CA LYS A 32 -32.66 -14.98 -20.29
C LYS A 32 -33.77 -14.29 -19.49
N THR A 33 -33.42 -13.61 -18.42
CA THR A 33 -34.38 -12.83 -17.62
C THR A 33 -34.79 -11.56 -18.37
N GLU A 34 -33.82 -10.86 -18.99
CA GLU A 34 -34.11 -9.70 -19.83
C GLU A 34 -35.01 -10.08 -21.04
N GLU A 35 -34.69 -11.19 -21.74
CA GLU A 35 -35.50 -11.69 -22.86
C GLU A 35 -36.92 -12.04 -22.45
N LYS A 36 -37.12 -12.64 -21.27
CA LYS A 36 -38.43 -13.15 -20.84
C LYS A 36 -39.32 -12.10 -20.18
N TYR A 37 -38.72 -11.25 -19.35
CA TYR A 37 -39.49 -10.33 -18.50
C TYR A 37 -39.30 -8.85 -18.89
N GLY A 38 -38.34 -8.55 -19.77
CA GLY A 38 -38.02 -7.21 -20.24
C GLY A 38 -36.93 -6.52 -19.42
N SER A 39 -36.30 -5.51 -20.05
CA SER A 39 -35.14 -4.79 -19.51
C SER A 39 -35.43 -3.87 -18.31
N GLU A 40 -36.71 -3.69 -17.94
CA GLU A 40 -37.13 -2.87 -16.78
C GLU A 40 -37.86 -3.71 -15.71
N SER A 41 -37.78 -5.06 -15.79
CA SER A 41 -38.45 -5.95 -14.83
C SER A 41 -37.70 -6.07 -13.50
N ASP A 42 -38.41 -6.42 -12.43
CA ASP A 42 -37.82 -6.65 -11.12
C ASP A 42 -36.92 -7.88 -11.11
N GLU A 43 -37.30 -8.88 -11.92
CA GLU A 43 -36.51 -10.09 -12.15
C GLU A 43 -35.14 -9.74 -12.78
N TYR A 44 -35.14 -8.80 -13.73
CA TYR A 44 -33.90 -8.36 -14.36
C TYR A 44 -33.02 -7.53 -13.40
N ILE A 45 -33.60 -6.61 -12.62
CA ILE A 45 -32.94 -5.90 -11.55
C ILE A 45 -32.23 -6.88 -10.60
N LYS A 46 -32.94 -7.94 -10.18
CA LYS A 46 -32.40 -8.98 -9.32
C LYS A 46 -31.23 -9.71 -9.97
N ALA A 47 -31.36 -10.12 -11.22
CA ALA A 47 -30.31 -10.81 -11.96
C ALA A 47 -29.03 -9.94 -12.12
N LEU A 48 -29.18 -8.64 -12.41
CA LEU A 48 -28.07 -7.68 -12.49
C LEU A 48 -27.35 -7.52 -11.15
N ASN A 49 -28.10 -7.45 -10.03
CA ASN A 49 -27.54 -7.35 -8.70
C ASN A 49 -26.76 -8.61 -8.29
N GLU A 50 -27.30 -9.78 -8.58
CA GLU A 50 -26.65 -11.06 -8.27
C GLU A 50 -25.38 -11.23 -9.09
N LEU A 51 -25.40 -10.92 -10.39
CA LEU A 51 -24.24 -10.98 -11.26
C LEU A 51 -23.16 -9.97 -10.79
N GLY A 52 -23.53 -8.70 -10.63
CA GLY A 52 -22.61 -7.65 -10.19
C GLY A 52 -22.01 -7.94 -8.81
N GLY A 53 -22.82 -8.45 -7.88
CA GLY A 53 -22.37 -8.84 -6.54
C GLY A 53 -21.39 -10.02 -6.52
N THR A 54 -21.46 -10.94 -7.51
CA THR A 54 -20.58 -12.10 -7.60
C THR A 54 -19.26 -11.78 -8.33
N LEU A 55 -19.31 -10.96 -9.37
CA LEU A 55 -18.16 -10.58 -10.19
C LEU A 55 -17.00 -9.94 -9.39
N LYS A 56 -17.30 -9.26 -8.28
CA LYS A 56 -16.28 -8.62 -7.43
C LYS A 56 -15.25 -9.60 -6.83
N TYR A 57 -15.65 -10.86 -6.59
CA TYR A 57 -14.78 -11.87 -5.97
C TYR A 57 -13.71 -12.42 -6.92
N VAL A 58 -13.84 -12.17 -8.23
CA VAL A 58 -12.89 -12.60 -9.26
C VAL A 58 -12.23 -11.42 -9.97
N GLY A 59 -12.39 -10.19 -9.45
CA GLY A 59 -11.72 -9.01 -9.97
C GLY A 59 -12.35 -8.38 -11.23
N TYR A 60 -13.55 -8.82 -11.68
CA TYR A 60 -14.22 -8.26 -12.85
C TYR A 60 -15.01 -6.99 -12.47
N TYR A 61 -14.28 -5.99 -11.94
CA TYR A 61 -14.87 -4.80 -11.33
C TYR A 61 -15.63 -3.91 -12.31
N ASP A 62 -15.14 -3.75 -13.54
CA ASP A 62 -15.80 -2.91 -14.56
C ASP A 62 -17.14 -3.51 -15.01
N GLU A 63 -17.19 -4.82 -15.22
CA GLU A 63 -18.43 -5.53 -15.55
C GLU A 63 -19.43 -5.48 -14.37
N ALA A 64 -18.96 -5.65 -13.15
CA ALA A 64 -19.75 -5.53 -11.94
C ALA A 64 -20.35 -4.13 -11.79
N GLU A 65 -19.53 -3.09 -11.94
CA GLU A 65 -19.94 -1.69 -11.88
C GLU A 65 -21.02 -1.37 -12.92
N ASN A 66 -20.83 -1.81 -14.18
CA ASN A 66 -21.78 -1.57 -15.26
C ASN A 66 -23.14 -2.23 -14.99
N ASN A 67 -23.17 -3.49 -14.54
CA ASN A 67 -24.41 -4.19 -14.21
C ASN A 67 -25.15 -3.52 -13.05
N LEU A 68 -24.43 -3.12 -12.00
CA LEU A 68 -25.03 -2.49 -10.82
C LEU A 68 -25.51 -1.06 -11.10
N LYS A 69 -24.78 -0.28 -11.92
CA LYS A 69 -25.26 1.02 -12.39
C LYS A 69 -26.52 0.89 -13.23
N LYS A 70 -26.59 -0.09 -14.15
CA LYS A 70 -27.81 -0.38 -14.92
C LYS A 70 -28.97 -0.72 -14.00
N SER A 71 -28.75 -1.54 -12.99
CA SER A 71 -29.77 -1.85 -11.97
C SER A 71 -30.25 -0.58 -11.24
N LEU A 72 -29.32 0.28 -10.78
CA LEU A 72 -29.66 1.53 -10.10
C LEU A 72 -30.48 2.49 -10.98
N GLU A 73 -30.14 2.62 -12.26
CA GLU A 73 -30.89 3.45 -13.22
C GLU A 73 -32.32 2.96 -13.41
N ILE A 74 -32.52 1.64 -13.55
CA ILE A 74 -33.84 1.04 -13.70
C ILE A 74 -34.68 1.26 -12.43
N ILE A 75 -34.09 1.01 -11.24
CA ILE A 75 -34.77 1.22 -9.95
C ILE A 75 -35.14 2.69 -9.78
N LYS A 76 -34.22 3.60 -10.05
CA LYS A 76 -34.44 5.05 -9.92
C LYS A 76 -35.58 5.52 -10.83
N LYS A 77 -35.62 5.03 -12.06
CA LYS A 77 -36.69 5.34 -13.01
C LYS A 77 -38.07 4.82 -12.55
N LYS A 78 -38.10 3.63 -11.96
CA LYS A 78 -39.32 2.91 -11.61
C LYS A 78 -39.86 3.28 -10.22
N TYR A 79 -38.98 3.43 -9.25
CA TYR A 79 -39.34 3.56 -7.83
C TYR A 79 -38.76 4.80 -7.14
N GLY A 80 -37.93 5.58 -7.85
CA GLY A 80 -37.14 6.64 -7.23
C GLY A 80 -35.86 6.12 -6.57
N ASP A 81 -35.08 7.01 -5.95
CA ASP A 81 -33.80 6.69 -5.32
C ASP A 81 -33.85 6.66 -3.78
N ASN A 82 -35.03 6.80 -3.18
CA ASN A 82 -35.25 6.69 -1.74
C ASN A 82 -36.07 5.43 -1.38
N ASN A 83 -35.62 4.27 -1.81
CA ASN A 83 -36.24 2.99 -1.48
C ASN A 83 -35.20 1.88 -1.23
N ILE A 84 -35.61 0.80 -0.56
CA ILE A 84 -34.71 -0.30 -0.13
C ILE A 84 -34.06 -1.03 -1.33
N ALA A 85 -34.75 -1.18 -2.46
CA ALA A 85 -34.15 -1.83 -3.63
C ALA A 85 -32.98 -1.01 -4.19
N TYR A 86 -33.13 0.33 -4.21
CA TYR A 86 -32.03 1.23 -4.57
C TYR A 86 -30.86 1.12 -3.58
N ALA A 87 -31.14 1.12 -2.28
CA ALA A 87 -30.14 0.95 -1.23
C ALA A 87 -29.37 -0.36 -1.37
N THR A 88 -30.06 -1.47 -1.69
CA THR A 88 -29.43 -2.79 -1.90
C THR A 88 -28.49 -2.78 -3.11
N SER A 89 -28.92 -2.22 -4.25
CA SER A 89 -28.07 -2.14 -5.44
C SER A 89 -26.88 -1.19 -5.22
N LEU A 90 -27.09 -0.08 -4.49
CA LEU A 90 -26.02 0.86 -4.13
C LEU A 90 -25.02 0.24 -3.16
N LEU A 91 -25.48 -0.61 -2.23
CA LEU A 91 -24.59 -1.35 -1.33
C LEU A 91 -23.69 -2.32 -2.11
N ASN A 92 -24.27 -3.09 -3.03
CA ASN A 92 -23.49 -3.98 -3.89
C ASN A 92 -22.45 -3.22 -4.72
N LEU A 93 -22.80 -2.06 -5.28
CA LEU A 93 -21.87 -1.20 -6.00
C LEU A 93 -20.77 -0.65 -5.08
N THR A 94 -21.14 -0.26 -3.87
CA THR A 94 -20.19 0.23 -2.86
C THR A 94 -19.18 -0.85 -2.48
N GLU A 95 -19.63 -2.11 -2.35
CA GLU A 95 -18.74 -3.24 -2.12
C GLU A 95 -17.81 -3.52 -3.32
N VAL A 96 -18.30 -3.38 -4.56
CA VAL A 96 -17.43 -3.44 -5.76
C VAL A 96 -16.34 -2.36 -5.67
N TYR A 97 -16.68 -1.13 -5.29
CA TYR A 97 -15.71 -0.05 -5.11
C TYR A 97 -14.71 -0.35 -3.99
N ARG A 98 -15.14 -0.98 -2.90
CA ARG A 98 -14.24 -1.40 -1.82
C ARG A 98 -13.23 -2.44 -2.30
N PHE A 99 -13.66 -3.48 -3.01
CA PHE A 99 -12.76 -4.48 -3.59
C PHE A 99 -11.83 -3.88 -4.66
N ALA A 100 -12.31 -2.90 -5.45
CA ALA A 100 -11.52 -2.17 -6.43
C ALA A 100 -10.65 -1.06 -5.84
N GLN A 101 -10.59 -0.92 -4.51
CA GLN A 101 -9.83 0.08 -3.76
C GLN A 101 -10.17 1.55 -4.12
N LYS A 102 -11.39 1.81 -4.61
CA LYS A 102 -11.91 3.16 -4.91
C LYS A 102 -12.48 3.81 -3.64
N PHE A 103 -11.67 4.00 -2.61
CA PHE A 103 -12.09 4.37 -1.25
C PHE A 103 -12.79 5.74 -1.15
N ASN A 104 -12.50 6.67 -2.04
CA ASN A 104 -13.11 8.01 -2.07
C ASN A 104 -14.62 8.04 -2.31
N LEU A 105 -15.20 6.93 -2.81
CA LEU A 105 -16.64 6.83 -3.10
C LEU A 105 -17.44 6.12 -2.00
N LEU A 106 -16.76 5.51 -1.03
CA LEU A 106 -17.40 4.57 -0.10
C LEU A 106 -18.22 5.27 0.97
N GLU A 107 -17.65 6.26 1.65
CA GLU A 107 -18.27 6.88 2.83
C GLU A 107 -19.59 7.58 2.47
N GLU A 108 -19.61 8.33 1.36
CA GLU A 108 -20.81 9.01 0.88
C GLU A 108 -21.91 8.01 0.55
N ASN A 109 -21.56 6.92 -0.15
CA ASN A 109 -22.50 5.86 -0.49
C ASN A 109 -23.07 5.20 0.76
N TYR A 110 -22.22 4.79 1.72
CA TYR A 110 -22.71 4.18 2.98
C TYR A 110 -23.64 5.12 3.74
N LYS A 111 -23.31 6.41 3.87
CA LYS A 111 -24.17 7.41 4.51
C LYS A 111 -25.50 7.57 3.79
N LYS A 112 -25.50 7.58 2.46
CA LYS A 112 -26.72 7.62 1.65
C LYS A 112 -27.59 6.38 1.89
N ILE A 113 -26.98 5.19 1.91
CA ILE A 113 -27.69 3.93 2.15
C ILE A 113 -28.31 3.93 3.56
N VAL A 114 -27.54 4.31 4.59
CA VAL A 114 -28.04 4.45 5.98
C VAL A 114 -29.28 5.33 6.02
N LYS A 115 -29.22 6.50 5.36
CA LYS A 115 -30.36 7.42 5.31
C LYS A 115 -31.58 6.79 4.65
N ILE A 116 -31.42 6.09 3.54
CA ILE A 116 -32.54 5.41 2.86
C ILE A 116 -33.19 4.39 3.79
N TYR A 117 -32.41 3.59 4.53
CA TYR A 117 -32.96 2.63 5.48
C TYR A 117 -33.73 3.32 6.61
N GLN A 118 -33.23 4.43 7.15
CA GLN A 118 -33.89 5.23 8.19
C GLN A 118 -35.19 5.86 7.66
N ASP A 119 -35.16 6.51 6.49
CA ASP A 119 -36.33 7.12 5.87
C ASP A 119 -37.46 6.11 5.58
N ASN A 120 -37.12 4.85 5.37
CA ASN A 120 -38.06 3.75 5.13
C ASN A 120 -38.39 2.92 6.40
N SER A 121 -37.98 3.36 7.60
CA SER A 121 -38.17 2.66 8.87
C SER A 121 -37.66 1.21 8.85
N ALA A 122 -36.58 0.95 8.12
CA ALA A 122 -35.98 -0.38 7.92
C ALA A 122 -34.61 -0.53 8.61
N ASP A 123 -34.25 0.40 9.50
CA ASP A 123 -32.96 0.47 10.21
C ASP A 123 -32.81 -0.55 11.37
N ASN A 124 -33.78 -1.44 11.53
CA ASN A 124 -33.74 -2.64 12.38
C ASN A 124 -33.90 -3.93 11.55
N SER A 125 -33.79 -3.86 10.24
CA SER A 125 -33.90 -5.04 9.37
C SER A 125 -32.62 -5.86 9.36
N PHE A 126 -32.74 -7.15 8.99
CA PHE A 126 -31.59 -8.04 8.76
C PHE A 126 -30.60 -7.44 7.76
N SER A 127 -31.09 -6.89 6.65
CA SER A 127 -30.26 -6.25 5.64
C SER A 127 -29.50 -5.01 6.16
N TYR A 128 -30.10 -4.29 7.12
CA TYR A 128 -29.43 -3.17 7.76
C TYR A 128 -28.31 -3.63 8.72
N ALA A 129 -28.45 -4.78 9.36
CA ALA A 129 -27.37 -5.37 10.13
C ALA A 129 -26.14 -5.67 9.22
N GLY A 130 -26.38 -6.27 8.05
CA GLY A 130 -25.32 -6.49 7.05
C GLY A 130 -24.68 -5.19 6.56
N LEU A 131 -25.48 -4.13 6.34
CA LEU A 131 -24.97 -2.80 6.02
C LEU A 131 -24.06 -2.27 7.13
N CYS A 132 -24.47 -2.35 8.40
CA CYS A 132 -23.66 -1.92 9.55
C CYS A 132 -22.32 -2.69 9.60
N ASN A 133 -22.37 -3.99 9.33
CA ASN A 133 -21.17 -4.83 9.30
C ASN A 133 -20.22 -4.40 8.17
N ASN A 134 -20.70 -4.19 6.94
CA ASN A 134 -19.86 -3.75 5.82
C ASN A 134 -19.30 -2.33 6.03
N PHE A 135 -20.09 -1.43 6.58
CA PHE A 135 -19.65 -0.08 6.90
C PHE A 135 -18.62 -0.09 8.05
N GLY A 136 -18.76 -1.00 9.02
CA GLY A 136 -17.75 -1.25 10.05
C GLY A 136 -16.41 -1.69 9.45
N LEU A 137 -16.42 -2.61 8.48
CA LEU A 137 -15.21 -3.02 7.75
C LEU A 137 -14.55 -1.85 6.99
N TYR A 138 -15.34 -0.94 6.41
CA TYR A 138 -14.80 0.29 5.82
C TYR A 138 -14.05 1.13 6.86
N TYR A 139 -14.63 1.35 8.05
CA TYR A 139 -13.97 2.12 9.10
C TYR A 139 -12.71 1.42 9.64
N GLN A 140 -12.69 0.08 9.69
CA GLN A 140 -11.46 -0.66 9.98
C GLN A 140 -10.36 -0.37 8.95
N ASN A 141 -10.69 -0.36 7.66
CA ASN A 141 -9.73 -0.12 6.58
C ASN A 141 -9.11 1.29 6.63
N ILE A 142 -9.84 2.30 7.11
CA ILE A 142 -9.33 3.66 7.27
C ILE A 142 -8.76 3.95 8.67
N GLY A 143 -8.72 2.94 9.56
CA GLY A 143 -8.14 3.05 10.90
C GLY A 143 -9.05 3.62 11.98
N ASP A 144 -10.33 3.94 11.69
CA ASP A 144 -11.31 4.39 12.70
C ASP A 144 -11.92 3.18 13.41
N MET A 145 -11.15 2.60 14.34
CA MET A 145 -11.57 1.40 15.08
C MET A 145 -12.75 1.66 16.00
N LYS A 146 -12.97 2.91 16.44
CA LYS A 146 -14.11 3.25 17.31
C LYS A 146 -15.42 3.19 16.53
N SER A 147 -15.50 3.83 15.38
CA SER A 147 -16.68 3.77 14.52
C SER A 147 -16.97 2.35 14.01
N ALA A 148 -15.91 1.58 13.70
CA ALA A 148 -16.03 0.17 13.34
C ALA A 148 -16.67 -0.66 14.46
N TYR A 149 -16.17 -0.50 15.68
CA TYR A 149 -16.70 -1.19 16.88
C TYR A 149 -18.18 -0.89 17.09
N ASP A 150 -18.56 0.38 17.06
CA ASP A 150 -19.94 0.81 17.29
C ASP A 150 -20.90 0.26 16.23
N LEU A 151 -20.48 0.22 14.95
CA LEU A 151 -21.28 -0.34 13.87
C LEU A 151 -21.42 -1.86 13.95
N HIS A 152 -20.36 -2.59 14.26
CA HIS A 152 -20.45 -4.04 14.46
C HIS A 152 -21.32 -4.39 15.67
N LEU A 153 -21.25 -3.62 16.78
CA LEU A 153 -22.18 -3.81 17.91
C LEU A 153 -23.63 -3.56 17.51
N LYS A 154 -23.89 -2.51 16.70
CA LYS A 154 -25.23 -2.25 16.18
C LYS A 154 -25.74 -3.39 15.32
N SER A 155 -24.89 -3.97 14.47
CA SER A 155 -25.21 -5.17 13.71
C SER A 155 -25.61 -6.33 14.61
N LEU A 156 -24.79 -6.66 15.63
CA LEU A 156 -25.12 -7.72 16.60
C LEU A 156 -26.43 -7.50 17.34
N ASP A 157 -26.72 -6.25 17.71
CA ASP A 157 -27.95 -5.93 18.45
C ASP A 157 -29.19 -6.15 17.60
N ILE A 158 -29.14 -5.81 16.33
CA ILE A 158 -30.22 -6.08 15.38
C ILE A 158 -30.36 -7.59 15.15
N LEU A 159 -29.27 -8.30 14.92
CA LEU A 159 -29.26 -9.73 14.62
C LEU A 159 -29.85 -10.58 15.73
N LYS A 160 -29.74 -10.18 17.00
CA LYS A 160 -30.37 -10.90 18.15
C LYS A 160 -31.89 -11.09 18.02
N ASN A 161 -32.57 -10.33 17.18
CA ASN A 161 -34.01 -10.41 16.97
C ASN A 161 -34.41 -11.42 15.89
N TYR A 162 -33.44 -12.13 15.30
CA TYR A 162 -33.66 -13.09 14.23
C TYR A 162 -33.28 -14.51 14.69
N ASP A 163 -33.94 -15.50 14.13
CA ASP A 163 -33.73 -16.94 14.41
C ASP A 163 -33.82 -17.72 13.10
N SER A 164 -32.70 -17.76 12.33
CA SER A 164 -32.60 -18.47 11.07
C SER A 164 -31.16 -18.93 10.83
N GLU A 165 -30.91 -19.81 9.86
CA GLU A 165 -29.53 -20.22 9.49
C GLU A 165 -28.72 -19.02 8.99
N GLU A 166 -29.35 -18.11 8.24
CA GLU A 166 -28.70 -16.86 7.78
C GLU A 166 -28.32 -15.95 8.93
N TYR A 167 -29.15 -15.89 9.98
CA TYR A 167 -28.82 -15.17 11.21
C TYR A 167 -27.54 -15.69 11.86
N LEU A 168 -27.43 -17.00 12.05
CA LEU A 168 -26.27 -17.61 12.70
C LEU A 168 -24.97 -17.35 11.94
N LEU A 169 -25.02 -17.41 10.61
CA LEU A 169 -23.88 -17.08 9.76
C LEU A 169 -23.46 -15.62 9.95
N GLU A 170 -24.38 -14.67 9.76
CA GLU A 170 -24.09 -13.24 9.84
C GLU A 170 -23.68 -12.82 11.24
N TYR A 171 -24.27 -13.45 12.27
CA TYR A 171 -23.91 -13.22 13.66
C TYR A 171 -22.47 -13.68 13.97
N ALA A 172 -22.06 -14.86 13.50
CA ALA A 172 -20.71 -15.37 13.66
C ALA A 172 -19.67 -14.49 12.92
N VAL A 173 -20.01 -14.05 11.70
CA VAL A 173 -19.16 -13.13 10.90
C VAL A 173 -18.98 -11.80 11.62
N THR A 174 -20.05 -11.22 12.14
CA THR A 174 -19.99 -9.94 12.87
C THR A 174 -19.17 -10.06 14.16
N LEU A 175 -19.32 -11.18 14.90
CA LEU A 175 -18.46 -11.47 16.05
C LEU A 175 -16.99 -11.56 15.67
N SER A 176 -16.66 -12.23 14.57
CA SER A 176 -15.29 -12.33 14.07
C SER A 176 -14.73 -10.96 13.65
N ASN A 177 -15.54 -10.10 13.04
CA ASN A 177 -15.14 -8.75 12.61
C ASN A 177 -14.91 -7.79 13.80
N LEU A 178 -15.52 -8.04 14.95
CA LEU A 178 -15.29 -7.29 16.20
C LEU A 178 -13.89 -7.52 16.79
N PHE A 179 -13.20 -8.60 16.40
CA PHE A 179 -11.88 -8.90 16.95
C PHE A 179 -10.91 -7.73 16.80
N ASN A 180 -10.67 -7.28 15.58
CA ASN A 180 -9.68 -6.23 15.31
C ASN A 180 -10.01 -4.89 15.99
N PRO A 181 -11.23 -4.34 15.90
CA PRO A 181 -11.58 -3.13 16.64
C PRO A 181 -11.43 -3.28 18.16
N CYS A 182 -11.86 -4.39 18.75
CA CYS A 182 -11.70 -4.63 20.18
C CYS A 182 -10.24 -4.70 20.59
N TYR A 183 -9.42 -5.42 19.82
CA TYR A 183 -7.99 -5.59 20.10
C TYR A 183 -7.26 -4.24 20.04
N GLN A 184 -7.48 -3.45 18.99
CA GLN A 184 -6.87 -2.12 18.80
C GLN A 184 -7.35 -1.08 19.84
N LEU A 185 -8.57 -1.21 20.33
CA LEU A 185 -9.11 -0.36 21.40
C LEU A 185 -8.70 -0.82 22.81
N GLY A 186 -7.88 -1.84 22.93
CA GLY A 186 -7.40 -2.37 24.20
C GLY A 186 -8.43 -3.21 24.99
N ILE A 187 -9.53 -3.64 24.35
CA ILE A 187 -10.60 -4.45 24.96
C ILE A 187 -10.33 -5.94 24.63
N LYS A 188 -9.11 -6.42 24.98
CA LYS A 188 -8.59 -7.72 24.55
C LYS A 188 -9.44 -8.92 25.00
N GLU A 189 -9.96 -8.91 26.22
CA GLU A 189 -10.79 -10.00 26.74
C GLU A 189 -12.07 -10.20 25.92
N LYS A 190 -12.71 -9.10 25.51
CA LYS A 190 -13.88 -9.18 24.62
C LYS A 190 -13.52 -9.59 23.22
N ALA A 191 -12.37 -9.15 22.70
CA ALA A 191 -11.91 -9.54 21.37
C ALA A 191 -11.82 -11.06 21.25
N VAL A 192 -11.18 -11.70 22.22
CA VAL A 192 -11.03 -13.17 22.22
C VAL A 192 -12.33 -13.90 22.52
N GLU A 193 -13.18 -13.35 23.43
CA GLU A 193 -14.52 -13.90 23.68
C GLU A 193 -15.38 -13.93 22.42
N TYR A 194 -15.36 -12.87 21.62
CA TYR A 194 -16.11 -12.81 20.36
C TYR A 194 -15.60 -13.83 19.35
N LEU A 195 -14.28 -14.03 19.23
CA LEU A 195 -13.72 -15.05 18.34
C LEU A 195 -14.12 -16.47 18.77
N TYR A 196 -14.05 -16.80 20.04
CA TYR A 196 -14.48 -18.12 20.54
C TYR A 196 -15.97 -18.37 20.25
N LYS A 197 -16.82 -17.37 20.47
CA LYS A 197 -18.26 -17.47 20.13
C LYS A 197 -18.47 -17.66 18.63
N ALA A 198 -17.73 -16.94 17.78
CA ALA A 198 -17.82 -17.09 16.33
C ALA A 198 -17.44 -18.52 15.90
N ILE A 199 -16.31 -19.02 16.39
CA ILE A 199 -15.80 -20.37 16.13
C ILE A 199 -16.81 -21.43 16.58
N ASP A 200 -17.34 -21.32 17.80
CA ASP A 200 -18.34 -22.24 18.36
C ASP A 200 -19.62 -22.32 17.50
N ILE A 201 -20.09 -21.16 17.00
CA ILE A 201 -21.25 -21.12 16.09
C ILE A 201 -20.93 -21.82 14.76
N PHE A 202 -19.75 -21.59 14.16
CA PHE A 202 -19.36 -22.30 12.95
C PHE A 202 -19.27 -23.80 13.18
N GLU A 203 -18.68 -24.24 14.29
CA GLU A 203 -18.51 -25.67 14.58
C GLU A 203 -19.82 -26.41 14.84
N LYS A 204 -20.76 -25.76 15.51
CA LYS A 204 -22.02 -26.40 15.92
C LYS A 204 -23.19 -26.21 14.95
N ASN A 205 -23.25 -25.08 14.25
CA ASN A 205 -24.47 -24.65 13.57
C ASN A 205 -24.28 -24.36 12.07
N VAL A 206 -23.22 -23.67 11.68
CA VAL A 206 -23.02 -23.22 10.28
C VAL A 206 -22.27 -24.26 9.46
N GLY A 207 -21.26 -24.89 10.06
CA GLY A 207 -20.41 -25.90 9.43
C GLY A 207 -18.95 -25.45 9.24
N THR A 208 -18.07 -26.41 9.51
CA THR A 208 -16.62 -26.20 9.50
C THR A 208 -15.98 -26.13 8.11
N LYS A 209 -16.78 -26.28 7.05
CA LYS A 209 -16.33 -26.16 5.65
C LYS A 209 -16.65 -24.79 5.06
N HIS A 210 -17.25 -23.88 5.83
CA HIS A 210 -17.62 -22.58 5.34
C HIS A 210 -16.39 -21.66 5.20
N PRO A 211 -16.22 -20.92 4.07
CA PRO A 211 -15.04 -20.04 3.86
C PRO A 211 -14.83 -19.01 4.98
N LEU A 212 -15.91 -18.45 5.52
CA LEU A 212 -15.84 -17.45 6.60
C LEU A 212 -15.40 -18.03 7.95
N TYR A 213 -15.51 -19.36 8.14
CA TYR A 213 -14.88 -20.03 9.28
C TYR A 213 -13.35 -19.95 9.23
N SER A 214 -12.76 -20.09 8.02
CA SER A 214 -11.32 -19.87 7.83
C SER A 214 -10.89 -18.47 8.27
N ALA A 215 -11.67 -17.43 8.00
CA ALA A 215 -11.38 -16.07 8.44
C ALA A 215 -11.40 -15.93 9.98
N SER A 216 -12.35 -16.57 10.67
CA SER A 216 -12.40 -16.57 12.14
C SER A 216 -11.21 -17.30 12.77
N LEU A 217 -10.79 -18.43 12.19
CA LEU A 217 -9.58 -19.15 12.62
C LEU A 217 -8.32 -18.35 12.37
N ASN A 218 -8.23 -17.65 11.24
CA ASN A 218 -7.12 -16.76 10.92
C ASN A 218 -7.02 -15.61 11.96
N ASN A 219 -8.13 -15.00 12.34
CA ASN A 219 -8.15 -13.98 13.39
C ASN A 219 -7.73 -14.54 14.77
N MET A 220 -8.12 -15.79 15.10
CA MET A 220 -7.67 -16.47 16.31
C MET A 220 -6.16 -16.77 16.27
N ALA A 221 -5.65 -17.15 15.12
CA ALA A 221 -4.22 -17.36 14.92
C ALA A 221 -3.42 -16.06 15.14
N ILE A 222 -3.91 -14.94 14.59
CA ILE A 222 -3.32 -13.60 14.82
C ILE A 222 -3.36 -13.23 16.31
N TYR A 223 -4.45 -13.52 17.01
CA TYR A 223 -4.51 -13.31 18.47
C TYR A 223 -3.41 -14.07 19.21
N TYR A 224 -3.28 -15.39 18.96
CA TYR A 224 -2.25 -16.19 19.64
C TYR A 224 -0.83 -15.79 19.24
N TYR A 225 -0.62 -15.37 18.01
CA TYR A 225 0.66 -14.79 17.57
C TYR A 225 1.02 -13.54 18.39
N ASN A 226 0.09 -12.61 18.56
CA ASN A 226 0.28 -11.38 19.33
C ASN A 226 0.50 -11.64 20.83
N GLU A 227 -0.10 -12.70 21.38
CA GLU A 227 0.11 -13.15 22.77
C GLU A 227 1.35 -14.06 22.92
N ARG A 228 2.17 -14.20 21.85
CA ARG A 228 3.40 -15.02 21.82
C ARG A 228 3.19 -16.52 22.02
N GLU A 229 1.98 -17.02 21.86
CA GLU A 229 1.65 -18.45 21.88
C GLU A 229 1.78 -19.04 20.47
N LEU A 230 3.03 -19.10 19.96
CA LEU A 230 3.34 -19.36 18.55
C LEU A 230 2.86 -20.74 18.05
N ASP A 231 2.93 -21.78 18.90
CA ASP A 231 2.45 -23.12 18.53
C ASP A 231 0.94 -23.14 18.28
N LYS A 232 0.17 -22.44 19.13
CA LYS A 232 -1.28 -22.30 18.92
C LYS A 232 -1.60 -21.44 17.69
N ALA A 233 -0.81 -20.40 17.45
CA ALA A 233 -0.97 -19.58 16.24
C ALA A 233 -0.83 -20.43 14.98
N ILE A 234 0.21 -21.30 14.90
CA ILE A 234 0.41 -22.23 13.79
C ILE A 234 -0.78 -23.19 13.66
N GLU A 235 -1.24 -23.80 14.76
CA GLU A 235 -2.38 -24.73 14.73
C GLU A 235 -3.61 -24.08 14.10
N PHE A 236 -3.95 -22.85 14.53
CA PHE A 236 -5.11 -22.15 13.99
C PHE A 236 -4.93 -21.71 12.53
N PHE A 237 -3.74 -21.27 12.14
CA PHE A 237 -3.43 -20.97 10.74
C PHE A 237 -3.48 -22.23 9.86
N GLU A 238 -2.97 -23.37 10.29
CA GLU A 238 -3.03 -24.63 9.53
C GLU A 238 -4.47 -25.09 9.32
N ARG A 239 -5.32 -24.99 10.34
CA ARG A 239 -6.77 -25.23 10.20
C ARG A 239 -7.42 -24.26 9.20
N ALA A 240 -7.09 -22.99 9.28
CA ALA A 240 -7.59 -21.98 8.35
C ALA A 240 -7.15 -22.26 6.91
N ALA A 241 -5.86 -22.64 6.71
CA ALA A 241 -5.30 -22.97 5.40
C ALA A 241 -5.99 -24.20 4.78
N GLU A 242 -6.26 -25.24 5.57
CA GLU A 242 -6.94 -26.45 5.07
C GLU A 242 -8.34 -26.12 4.53
N ILE A 243 -9.09 -25.27 5.23
CA ILE A 243 -10.41 -24.84 4.79
C ILE A 243 -10.31 -23.96 3.54
N SER A 244 -9.44 -22.97 3.54
CA SER A 244 -9.22 -22.07 2.41
C SER A 244 -8.81 -22.85 1.15
N LYS A 245 -7.90 -23.81 1.28
CA LYS A 245 -7.51 -24.71 0.19
C LYS A 245 -8.68 -25.47 -0.41
N LYS A 246 -9.59 -25.99 0.42
CA LYS A 246 -10.74 -26.77 -0.03
C LYS A 246 -11.85 -25.90 -0.66
N THR A 247 -12.00 -24.67 -0.21
CA THR A 247 -13.11 -23.79 -0.60
C THR A 247 -12.75 -22.81 -1.70
N MET A 248 -11.53 -22.27 -1.70
CA MET A 248 -11.07 -21.22 -2.61
C MET A 248 -9.96 -21.70 -3.56
N GLY A 249 -9.37 -22.88 -3.31
CA GLY A 249 -8.27 -23.44 -4.10
C GLY A 249 -6.88 -22.97 -3.65
N ILE A 250 -5.84 -23.66 -4.18
CA ILE A 250 -4.44 -23.40 -3.83
C ILE A 250 -3.89 -22.07 -4.41
N ASP A 251 -4.55 -21.56 -5.44
CA ASP A 251 -4.13 -20.32 -6.11
C ASP A 251 -4.78 -19.06 -5.51
N SER A 252 -5.70 -19.22 -4.55
CA SER A 252 -6.35 -18.07 -3.90
C SER A 252 -5.38 -17.29 -3.03
N ASP A 253 -5.46 -15.96 -3.08
CA ASP A 253 -4.64 -15.07 -2.26
C ASP A 253 -4.83 -15.33 -0.76
N ASN A 254 -6.05 -15.67 -0.35
CA ASN A 254 -6.34 -16.01 1.05
C ASN A 254 -5.53 -17.24 1.52
N TYR A 255 -5.47 -18.30 0.70
CA TYR A 255 -4.68 -19.50 1.04
C TYR A 255 -3.19 -19.19 1.09
N LYS A 256 -2.67 -18.47 0.10
CA LYS A 256 -1.26 -18.05 0.03
C LYS A 256 -0.85 -17.19 1.23
N ASN A 257 -1.68 -16.21 1.59
CA ASN A 257 -1.44 -15.34 2.74
C ASN A 257 -1.40 -16.12 4.06
N ILE A 258 -2.31 -17.10 4.25
CA ILE A 258 -2.30 -17.93 5.45
C ILE A 258 -1.03 -18.79 5.51
N LEU A 259 -0.59 -19.37 4.39
CA LEU A 259 0.66 -20.12 4.34
C LEU A 259 1.87 -19.26 4.66
N SER A 260 1.92 -18.04 4.13
CA SER A 260 2.98 -17.08 4.43
C SER A 260 3.06 -16.77 5.93
N ASN A 261 1.92 -16.62 6.60
CA ASN A 261 1.87 -16.42 8.05
C ASN A 261 2.39 -17.65 8.82
N ILE A 262 2.04 -18.87 8.38
CA ILE A 262 2.55 -20.11 8.99
C ILE A 262 4.08 -20.20 8.86
N ASP A 263 4.58 -19.96 7.66
CA ASP A 263 6.01 -20.04 7.36
C ASP A 263 6.78 -19.02 8.19
N PHE A 264 6.26 -17.79 8.28
CA PHE A 264 6.81 -16.73 9.11
C PHE A 264 6.94 -17.14 10.60
N ILE A 265 5.89 -17.71 11.19
CA ILE A 265 5.90 -18.13 12.59
C ILE A 265 6.82 -19.34 12.80
N LYS A 266 6.85 -20.30 11.86
CA LYS A 266 7.77 -21.45 11.92
C LYS A 266 9.22 -20.99 11.88
N GLU A 267 9.54 -19.98 11.08
CA GLU A 267 10.87 -19.37 11.06
C GLU A 267 11.20 -18.66 12.39
N GLU A 268 10.25 -17.96 12.99
CA GLU A 268 10.43 -17.33 14.32
C GLU A 268 10.69 -18.39 15.41
N LEU A 269 9.96 -19.49 15.41
CA LEU A 269 10.18 -20.61 16.33
C LEU A 269 11.55 -21.27 16.14
N ALA A 270 11.98 -21.47 14.90
CA ALA A 270 13.29 -22.06 14.60
C ALA A 270 14.45 -21.15 15.09
N LYS A 271 14.28 -19.82 15.00
CA LYS A 271 15.25 -18.85 15.54
C LYS A 271 15.32 -18.93 17.07
N ASN A 272 14.18 -19.01 17.75
CA ASN A 272 14.10 -19.14 19.21
C ASN A 272 14.67 -20.47 19.72
N THR A 273 14.52 -21.57 18.97
CA THR A 273 15.08 -22.89 19.32
C THR A 273 16.59 -22.92 19.14
N ASN A 274 17.11 -22.26 18.11
CA ASN A 274 18.55 -22.16 17.88
C ASN A 274 19.26 -21.24 18.90
N SER A 275 18.59 -20.21 19.43
CA SER A 275 19.13 -19.39 20.53
C SER A 275 19.29 -20.20 21.84
N ASN A 276 18.37 -21.11 22.14
CA ASN A 276 18.45 -22.00 23.30
C ASN A 276 19.48 -23.14 23.15
N ILE A 277 19.82 -23.52 21.89
CA ILE A 277 20.87 -24.51 21.60
C ILE A 277 22.26 -23.88 21.65
N SER A 278 22.41 -22.60 21.30
CA SER A 278 23.69 -21.88 21.34
C SER A 278 24.16 -21.52 22.77
N GLU A 279 23.31 -21.57 23.79
CA GLU A 279 23.75 -21.47 25.19
C GLU A 279 24.37 -22.76 25.74
N ASN A 280 24.17 -23.92 25.09
CA ASN A 280 24.72 -25.22 25.53
C ASN A 280 25.94 -25.69 24.76
N ILE A 281 26.44 -24.96 23.77
CA ILE A 281 27.67 -25.30 23.04
C ILE A 281 28.67 -24.13 23.13
N LYS A 282 29.13 -23.82 24.34
CA LYS A 282 30.38 -23.08 24.56
C LYS A 282 31.46 -24.04 24.99
N THR A 283 32.06 -24.74 24.03
CA THR A 283 33.48 -25.15 24.14
C THR A 283 33.97 -25.56 22.73
N ASN A 284 35.07 -24.90 22.32
CA ASN A 284 36.00 -25.24 21.23
C ASN A 284 35.55 -24.94 19.79
N GLU A 285 36.04 -23.92 19.17
CA GLU A 285 37.34 -23.71 18.55
C GLU A 285 37.45 -22.29 17.98
N ARG A 286 38.50 -21.61 18.34
CA ARG A 286 38.92 -20.30 17.77
C ARG A 286 39.49 -20.55 16.37
N ILE A 287 38.92 -19.85 15.37
CA ILE A 287 39.66 -19.43 14.18
C ILE A 287 39.67 -17.90 14.15
N GLU A 288 40.85 -17.32 14.30
CA GLU A 288 41.10 -15.89 14.24
C GLU A 288 40.87 -15.38 12.80
N THR A 289 39.92 -14.47 12.61
CA THR A 289 39.92 -13.53 11.51
C THR A 289 39.73 -12.12 12.07
N LYS A 290 40.57 -11.21 11.59
CA LYS A 290 40.76 -9.86 12.04
C LYS A 290 39.54 -8.96 11.83
N GLU A 291 39.42 -8.04 12.79
CA GLU A 291 38.50 -6.93 12.98
C GLU A 291 37.18 -7.27 13.69
N SER A 292 37.20 -6.93 14.99
CA SER A 292 36.08 -7.14 15.92
C SER A 292 34.95 -6.13 15.67
N THR A 293 33.99 -6.50 14.88
CA THR A 293 32.65 -5.87 14.96
C THR A 293 31.97 -6.37 16.24
N THR A 294 31.56 -5.46 17.12
CA THR A 294 30.91 -5.86 18.38
C THR A 294 29.48 -6.33 18.12
N LYS A 295 28.90 -7.13 19.04
CA LYS A 295 27.53 -7.64 18.91
C LYS A 295 26.49 -6.49 18.79
N GLU A 296 26.78 -5.34 19.41
CA GLU A 296 25.99 -4.11 19.33
C GLU A 296 26.04 -3.45 17.93
N ASP A 297 27.16 -3.56 17.21
CA ASP A 297 27.32 -3.02 15.85
C ASP A 297 26.52 -3.82 14.82
N LEU A 298 26.25 -5.10 15.08
CA LEU A 298 25.45 -5.96 14.20
C LEU A 298 23.94 -5.80 14.43
N GLU A 299 23.50 -5.48 15.64
CA GLU A 299 22.07 -5.27 15.95
C GLU A 299 21.51 -3.99 15.30
N ASN A 300 22.38 -3.02 14.95
CA ASN A 300 22.01 -1.74 14.36
C ASN A 300 22.47 -1.54 12.90
N ILE A 301 22.95 -2.60 12.24
CA ILE A 301 23.46 -2.48 10.87
C ILE A 301 22.37 -2.06 9.89
N LYS A 302 22.66 -1.07 9.05
CA LYS A 302 21.78 -0.64 7.96
C LYS A 302 21.84 -1.59 6.78
N GLY A 303 20.70 -1.79 6.09
CA GLY A 303 20.60 -2.72 4.97
C GLY A 303 21.58 -2.43 3.83
N LEU A 304 21.87 -1.14 3.56
CA LEU A 304 22.87 -0.76 2.57
C LEU A 304 24.29 -1.21 3.00
N GLU A 305 24.65 -1.02 4.27
CA GLU A 305 25.94 -1.45 4.82
C GLU A 305 26.06 -2.97 4.87
N LEU A 306 25.00 -3.65 5.29
CA LEU A 306 24.91 -5.11 5.28
C LEU A 306 25.13 -5.67 3.87
N SER A 307 24.45 -5.10 2.88
CA SER A 307 24.55 -5.49 1.48
C SER A 307 25.94 -5.21 0.90
N LYS A 308 26.56 -4.11 1.29
CA LYS A 308 27.94 -3.77 0.89
C LYS A 308 28.96 -4.75 1.46
N LYS A 309 28.84 -5.12 2.74
CA LYS A 309 29.70 -6.15 3.38
C LYS A 309 29.47 -7.52 2.70
N TYR A 310 28.21 -7.91 2.48
CA TYR A 310 27.87 -9.15 1.78
C TYR A 310 28.47 -9.21 0.37
N PHE A 311 28.48 -8.09 -0.35
CA PHE A 311 29.12 -8.01 -1.65
C PHE A 311 30.62 -8.30 -1.58
N TYR A 312 31.37 -7.62 -0.71
CA TYR A 312 32.82 -7.76 -0.65
C TYR A 312 33.25 -9.09 -0.05
N ASP A 313 32.54 -9.63 0.94
CA ASP A 313 32.92 -10.83 1.64
C ASP A 313 32.48 -12.13 0.92
N ILE A 314 31.38 -12.09 0.17
CA ILE A 314 30.74 -13.28 -0.40
C ILE A 314 30.65 -13.20 -1.92
N VAL A 315 30.01 -12.17 -2.47
CA VAL A 315 29.67 -12.13 -3.91
C VAL A 315 30.90 -11.93 -4.78
N LEU A 316 31.72 -10.93 -4.45
CA LEU A 316 32.92 -10.58 -5.23
C LEU A 316 33.93 -11.73 -5.29
N PRO A 317 34.29 -12.41 -4.18
CA PRO A 317 35.21 -13.57 -4.23
C PRO A 317 34.67 -14.73 -5.09
N GLU A 318 33.36 -15.00 -5.07
CA GLU A 318 32.78 -16.04 -5.93
C GLU A 318 32.81 -15.66 -7.41
N PHE A 319 32.63 -14.37 -7.76
CA PHE A 319 32.77 -13.88 -9.13
C PHE A 319 34.26 -13.93 -9.59
N GLU A 320 35.20 -13.53 -8.73
CA GLU A 320 36.65 -13.61 -9.04
C GLU A 320 37.10 -15.03 -9.29
N LYS A 321 36.53 -15.99 -8.60
CA LYS A 321 36.85 -17.42 -8.71
C LYS A 321 36.22 -18.08 -9.94
N ASN A 322 34.92 -17.86 -10.17
CA ASN A 322 34.10 -18.66 -11.09
C ASN A 322 33.67 -17.90 -12.35
N LEU A 323 33.67 -16.55 -12.33
CA LEU A 323 33.19 -15.67 -13.41
C LEU A 323 34.19 -14.57 -13.77
N LYS A 324 35.48 -14.84 -13.69
CA LYS A 324 36.56 -13.86 -13.92
C LYS A 324 36.48 -13.19 -15.29
N ASP A 325 35.97 -13.89 -16.30
CA ASP A 325 35.74 -13.38 -17.65
C ASP A 325 34.51 -12.45 -17.76
N ILE A 326 33.55 -12.56 -16.84
CA ILE A 326 32.30 -11.80 -16.82
C ILE A 326 32.39 -10.61 -15.83
N LEU A 327 33.13 -10.77 -14.75
CA LEU A 327 33.27 -9.75 -13.69
C LEU A 327 33.56 -8.35 -14.24
N PRO A 328 34.46 -8.12 -15.24
CA PRO A 328 34.70 -6.81 -15.80
C PRO A 328 33.50 -6.17 -16.52
N LEU A 329 32.50 -6.97 -16.90
CA LEU A 329 31.29 -6.51 -17.61
C LEU A 329 30.16 -6.11 -16.66
N CYS A 330 30.29 -6.43 -15.37
CA CYS A 330 29.26 -6.23 -14.36
C CYS A 330 29.44 -4.89 -13.62
N ALA A 331 28.33 -4.24 -13.32
CA ALA A 331 28.22 -3.26 -12.27
C ALA A 331 27.49 -3.91 -11.06
N PHE A 332 27.91 -3.54 -9.85
CA PHE A 332 27.37 -4.08 -8.60
C PHE A 332 26.99 -2.94 -7.67
N GLY A 333 25.90 -3.08 -6.92
CA GLY A 333 25.49 -2.07 -5.98
C GLY A 333 24.16 -2.40 -5.32
N LEU A 334 23.62 -1.43 -4.58
CA LEU A 334 22.28 -1.45 -4.05
C LEU A 334 21.61 -0.11 -4.38
N VAL A 335 20.76 -0.08 -5.39
CA VAL A 335 20.05 1.10 -5.90
C VAL A 335 18.63 0.70 -6.24
N GLY A 336 17.66 1.58 -6.00
CA GLY A 336 16.27 1.37 -6.41
C GLY A 336 15.28 1.43 -5.26
N GLU A 337 14.23 0.62 -5.32
CA GLU A 337 13.16 0.58 -4.32
C GLU A 337 13.65 -0.06 -3.02
N GLY A 338 13.16 0.43 -1.88
CA GLY A 338 13.47 -0.04 -0.54
C GLY A 338 13.99 1.07 0.37
N SER A 339 13.65 1.02 1.65
CA SER A 339 14.09 1.99 2.67
C SER A 339 15.61 1.94 2.87
N GLU A 340 16.22 0.77 2.70
CA GLU A 340 17.66 0.52 2.80
C GLU A 340 18.44 1.27 1.72
N CYS A 341 17.87 1.45 0.51
CA CYS A 341 18.50 2.26 -0.54
C CYS A 341 18.56 3.75 -0.19
N TYR A 342 17.71 4.20 0.74
CA TYR A 342 17.73 5.58 1.25
C TYR A 342 18.46 5.71 2.61
N GLY A 343 18.81 4.60 3.27
CA GLY A 343 19.38 4.58 4.61
C GLY A 343 18.37 4.90 5.72
N TYR A 344 17.05 4.83 5.43
CA TYR A 344 15.97 5.11 6.39
C TYR A 344 15.37 3.86 7.01
N ASP A 345 15.91 2.70 6.68
CA ASP A 345 15.58 1.45 7.33
C ASP A 345 15.83 1.53 8.84
N ASP A 346 14.93 0.98 9.63
CA ASP A 346 14.93 0.91 11.09
C ASP A 346 14.38 -0.45 11.54
N GLU A 347 14.24 -0.67 12.84
CA GLU A 347 13.73 -1.93 13.40
C GLU A 347 12.36 -2.32 12.80
N LEU A 348 11.50 -1.33 12.50
CA LEU A 348 10.19 -1.57 11.88
C LEU A 348 10.31 -1.93 10.40
N SER A 349 11.41 -1.54 9.74
CA SER A 349 11.66 -1.87 8.33
C SER A 349 12.27 -3.27 8.17
N GLN A 350 12.69 -3.90 9.25
CA GLN A 350 13.28 -5.25 9.26
C GLN A 350 12.23 -6.35 9.30
N ASP A 351 10.95 -6.01 9.41
CA ASP A 351 9.83 -6.95 9.40
C ASP A 351 9.59 -7.55 8.01
N HIS A 352 9.89 -6.79 6.93
CA HIS A 352 9.69 -7.18 5.54
C HIS A 352 10.86 -6.71 4.69
N ASP A 353 11.25 -7.52 3.71
CA ASP A 353 12.23 -7.16 2.68
C ASP A 353 13.59 -6.66 3.22
N PHE A 354 14.04 -7.15 4.40
CA PHE A 354 15.35 -6.84 4.97
C PHE A 354 16.29 -8.05 4.92
N GLY A 355 17.52 -7.84 4.47
CA GLY A 355 18.54 -8.88 4.41
C GLY A 355 19.65 -8.54 3.42
N PRO A 356 20.73 -9.35 3.42
CA PRO A 356 21.82 -9.16 2.47
C PRO A 356 21.29 -9.34 1.05
N SER A 357 21.45 -8.32 0.22
CA SER A 357 20.94 -8.31 -1.15
C SER A 357 21.85 -7.47 -2.04
N ILE A 358 21.81 -7.72 -3.35
CA ILE A 358 22.63 -7.02 -4.31
C ILE A 358 21.92 -6.89 -5.64
N CYS A 359 22.16 -5.77 -6.33
CA CYS A 359 21.86 -5.61 -7.74
C CYS A 359 23.14 -5.81 -8.55
N ILE A 360 23.04 -6.58 -9.63
CA ILE A 360 24.10 -6.84 -10.58
C ILE A 360 23.59 -6.41 -11.95
N TRP A 361 24.23 -5.43 -12.54
CA TRP A 361 23.79 -4.89 -13.84
C TRP A 361 24.80 -5.20 -14.94
N LEU A 362 24.27 -5.65 -16.08
CA LEU A 362 25.03 -5.81 -17.34
C LEU A 362 24.33 -5.06 -18.46
N LYS A 363 25.04 -4.76 -19.53
CA LYS A 363 24.42 -4.37 -20.79
C LYS A 363 23.50 -5.48 -21.29
N LYS A 364 22.42 -5.15 -21.99
CA LYS A 364 21.39 -6.10 -22.41
C LYS A 364 21.95 -7.30 -23.18
N ASP A 365 22.89 -7.07 -24.09
CA ASP A 365 23.51 -8.15 -24.87
C ASP A 365 24.34 -9.11 -23.99
N ASP A 366 25.11 -8.57 -23.05
CA ASP A 366 25.90 -9.34 -22.09
C ASP A 366 24.99 -10.07 -21.08
N TYR A 367 23.92 -9.41 -20.64
CA TYR A 367 22.89 -10.04 -19.81
C TYR A 367 22.31 -11.29 -20.47
N LEU A 368 21.83 -11.18 -21.72
CA LEU A 368 21.26 -12.29 -22.48
C LEU A 368 22.26 -13.44 -22.68
N LYS A 369 23.54 -13.10 -22.83
CA LYS A 369 24.60 -14.07 -23.06
C LYS A 369 25.04 -14.82 -21.80
N TYR A 370 25.06 -14.16 -20.65
CA TYR A 370 25.71 -14.68 -19.46
C TYR A 370 24.76 -14.94 -18.28
N GLN A 371 23.44 -14.62 -18.40
CA GLN A 371 22.48 -14.73 -17.31
C GLN A 371 22.43 -16.12 -16.66
N ASP A 372 22.51 -17.20 -17.43
CA ASP A 372 22.43 -18.56 -16.90
C ASP A 372 23.63 -18.90 -16.01
N ARG A 373 24.85 -18.52 -16.45
CA ARG A 373 26.08 -18.73 -15.67
C ARG A 373 26.07 -17.92 -14.37
N ILE A 374 25.61 -16.67 -14.42
CA ILE A 374 25.54 -15.81 -13.25
C ILE A 374 24.49 -16.33 -12.28
N ASN A 375 23.29 -16.68 -12.77
CA ASN A 375 22.21 -17.20 -11.95
C ASN A 375 22.58 -18.55 -11.27
N GLU A 376 23.40 -19.37 -11.92
CA GLU A 376 23.93 -20.60 -11.30
C GLU A 376 24.79 -20.29 -10.08
N ILE A 377 25.66 -19.27 -10.16
CA ILE A 377 26.47 -18.83 -9.01
C ILE A 377 25.58 -18.24 -7.92
N LEU A 378 24.63 -17.34 -8.27
CA LEU A 378 23.76 -16.70 -7.30
C LEU A 378 22.92 -17.72 -6.49
N LYS A 379 22.43 -18.79 -7.12
CA LYS A 379 21.69 -19.87 -6.45
C LYS A 379 22.53 -20.61 -5.38
N ASN A 380 23.83 -20.64 -5.54
CA ASN A 380 24.77 -21.35 -4.67
C ASN A 380 25.38 -20.44 -3.57
N LEU A 381 25.07 -19.14 -3.57
CA LEU A 381 25.53 -18.23 -2.51
C LEU A 381 24.87 -18.59 -1.16
N PRO A 382 25.56 -18.30 -0.04
CA PRO A 382 24.98 -18.47 1.29
C PRO A 382 23.66 -17.70 1.44
N LYS A 383 22.61 -18.38 1.90
CA LYS A 383 21.29 -17.78 2.14
C LYS A 383 21.18 -17.02 3.46
N ALA A 384 22.27 -16.95 4.22
CA ALA A 384 22.37 -16.18 5.44
C ALA A 384 23.77 -15.56 5.55
N TYR A 385 23.84 -14.31 6.03
CA TYR A 385 25.07 -13.60 6.25
C TYR A 385 24.98 -12.73 7.51
N LEU A 386 25.96 -12.81 8.39
CA LEU A 386 26.02 -12.09 9.69
C LEU A 386 24.75 -12.26 10.55
N GLY A 387 24.05 -13.39 10.44
CA GLY A 387 22.81 -13.66 11.17
C GLY A 387 21.54 -13.21 10.47
N PHE A 388 21.64 -12.50 9.35
CA PHE A 388 20.50 -12.08 8.53
C PHE A 388 20.25 -13.09 7.41
N GLN A 389 18.97 -13.39 7.15
CA GLN A 389 18.56 -14.25 6.04
C GLN A 389 18.61 -13.50 4.71
N GLU A 390 18.74 -14.22 3.60
CA GLU A 390 18.57 -13.67 2.26
C GLU A 390 17.25 -12.90 2.15
N LEU A 391 17.29 -11.73 1.52
CA LEU A 391 16.10 -10.93 1.24
C LEU A 391 15.12 -11.77 0.40
N LYS A 392 13.94 -12.04 0.93
CA LYS A 392 12.83 -12.61 0.16
C LYS A 392 12.04 -11.48 -0.46
N GLU A 393 12.11 -11.35 -1.79
CA GLU A 393 11.29 -10.35 -2.48
C GLU A 393 9.80 -10.67 -2.26
N SER A 394 9.05 -9.66 -1.82
CA SER A 394 7.58 -9.73 -1.79
C SER A 394 7.04 -9.74 -3.22
N GLU A 395 5.80 -10.19 -3.44
CA GLU A 395 5.14 -10.14 -4.77
C GLU A 395 5.13 -8.73 -5.37
N TRP A 396 5.13 -7.69 -4.54
CA TRP A 396 5.24 -6.28 -4.92
C TRP A 396 6.68 -5.85 -5.23
N GLY A 397 7.66 -6.67 -4.86
CA GLY A 397 9.11 -6.43 -5.00
C GLY A 397 9.78 -7.16 -6.14
N TYR A 398 9.03 -7.80 -7.04
CA TYR A 398 9.60 -8.59 -8.13
C TYR A 398 10.61 -7.80 -8.98
N ASN A 399 11.79 -8.42 -9.23
CA ASN A 399 12.90 -7.82 -9.97
C ASN A 399 13.47 -6.51 -9.35
N ARG A 400 13.50 -6.39 -8.03
CA ARG A 400 14.19 -5.28 -7.36
C ARG A 400 15.68 -5.53 -7.20
N ARG A 401 16.09 -6.80 -7.04
CA ARG A 401 17.43 -7.25 -6.70
C ARG A 401 17.89 -8.36 -7.66
N GLY A 402 19.12 -8.82 -7.48
CA GLY A 402 19.71 -9.88 -8.28
C GLY A 402 20.23 -9.39 -9.61
N LEU A 403 20.15 -10.25 -10.62
CA LEU A 403 20.69 -10.00 -11.96
C LEU A 403 19.71 -9.18 -12.81
N LEU A 404 20.14 -8.01 -13.26
CA LEU A 404 19.36 -7.03 -14.02
C LEU A 404 20.13 -6.60 -15.28
N ASN A 405 19.45 -6.11 -16.30
CA ASN A 405 20.13 -5.36 -17.36
C ASN A 405 19.95 -3.85 -17.17
N ILE A 406 20.94 -3.08 -17.60
CA ILE A 406 21.02 -1.63 -17.42
C ILE A 406 19.85 -0.93 -18.10
N GLU A 407 19.55 -1.34 -19.33
CA GLU A 407 18.53 -0.71 -20.17
C GLU A 407 17.13 -0.85 -19.58
N ASP A 408 16.74 -2.07 -19.15
CA ASP A 408 15.42 -2.31 -18.55
C ASP A 408 15.32 -1.69 -17.17
N PHE A 409 16.42 -1.65 -16.39
CA PHE A 409 16.46 -0.96 -15.11
C PHE A 409 16.13 0.53 -15.26
N TYR A 410 16.84 1.25 -16.14
CA TYR A 410 16.55 2.66 -16.35
C TYR A 410 15.18 2.88 -16.99
N PHE A 411 14.80 2.05 -17.98
CA PHE A 411 13.48 2.14 -18.59
C PHE A 411 12.33 2.02 -17.58
N LYS A 412 12.45 1.13 -16.61
CA LYS A 412 11.46 0.97 -15.53
C LYS A 412 11.19 2.30 -14.79
N PHE A 413 12.21 3.10 -14.52
CA PHE A 413 12.09 4.31 -13.70
C PHE A 413 11.88 5.58 -14.52
N ILE A 414 12.64 5.74 -15.62
CA ILE A 414 12.63 7.00 -16.36
C ILE A 414 11.95 6.90 -17.73
N GLY A 415 11.38 5.72 -18.08
CA GLY A 415 10.68 5.49 -19.36
C GLY A 415 11.59 5.52 -20.58
N SER A 416 12.90 5.51 -20.40
CA SER A 416 13.92 5.55 -21.45
C SER A 416 15.14 4.75 -21.02
N THR A 417 15.85 4.18 -22.00
CA THR A 417 17.15 3.53 -21.78
C THR A 417 18.32 4.53 -21.74
N ASN A 418 18.06 5.78 -22.09
CA ASN A 418 19.02 6.87 -22.07
C ASN A 418 18.54 7.98 -21.12
N PRO A 419 19.44 8.75 -20.52
CA PRO A 419 19.07 9.88 -19.69
C PRO A 419 18.35 10.96 -20.51
N PRO A 420 17.47 11.78 -19.89
CA PRO A 420 16.71 12.81 -20.56
C PRO A 420 17.64 13.85 -21.22
N GLN A 421 17.34 14.21 -22.47
CA GLN A 421 18.15 15.14 -23.27
C GLN A 421 17.47 16.49 -23.47
N THR A 422 16.14 16.55 -23.36
CA THR A 422 15.33 17.76 -23.54
C THR A 422 14.51 18.08 -22.30
N ILE A 423 14.05 19.32 -22.18
CA ILE A 423 13.10 19.74 -21.12
C ILE A 423 11.89 18.81 -21.07
N ASN A 424 11.32 18.48 -22.23
CA ASN A 424 10.15 17.62 -22.34
C ASN A 424 10.42 16.18 -21.86
N ASP A 425 11.65 15.67 -21.98
CA ASP A 425 12.01 14.35 -21.44
C ASP A 425 12.04 14.39 -19.92
N TRP A 426 12.63 15.43 -19.34
CA TRP A 426 12.67 15.63 -17.89
C TRP A 426 11.30 15.77 -17.26
N GLN A 427 10.37 16.50 -17.89
CA GLN A 427 9.02 16.72 -17.36
C GLN A 427 8.17 15.44 -17.31
N LYS A 428 8.47 14.45 -18.15
CA LYS A 428 7.74 13.18 -18.16
C LYS A 428 8.14 12.22 -17.05
N ILE A 429 9.27 12.49 -16.36
CA ILE A 429 9.78 11.58 -15.35
C ILE A 429 9.27 11.99 -13.97
N PRO A 430 8.54 11.14 -13.26
CA PRO A 430 8.15 11.41 -11.88
C PRO A 430 9.37 11.65 -10.99
N GLU A 431 9.35 12.67 -10.16
CA GLU A 431 10.49 13.02 -9.31
C GLU A 431 10.87 11.91 -8.33
N THR A 432 9.87 11.18 -7.81
CA THR A 432 10.11 10.00 -6.98
C THR A 432 10.85 8.88 -7.72
N ALA A 433 10.65 8.74 -9.03
CA ALA A 433 11.39 7.79 -9.86
C ALA A 433 12.85 8.24 -10.02
N LEU A 434 13.10 9.55 -10.24
CA LEU A 434 14.45 10.12 -10.25
C LEU A 434 15.15 9.92 -8.89
N ALA A 435 14.45 10.16 -7.79
CA ALA A 435 14.98 9.89 -6.46
C ALA A 435 15.33 8.40 -6.25
N THR A 436 14.51 7.48 -6.79
CA THR A 436 14.70 6.04 -6.65
C THR A 436 15.87 5.52 -7.50
N VAL A 437 16.01 5.98 -8.73
CA VAL A 437 17.09 5.53 -9.63
C VAL A 437 18.45 6.13 -9.27
N THR A 438 18.48 7.18 -8.45
CA THR A 438 19.70 7.87 -8.01
C THR A 438 20.05 7.65 -6.54
N ASN A 439 19.26 6.88 -5.78
CA ASN A 439 19.55 6.55 -4.38
C ASN A 439 20.61 5.44 -4.23
N GLY A 440 20.86 5.00 -3.02
CA GLY A 440 21.76 3.89 -2.72
C GLY A 440 23.21 4.13 -3.15
N GLU A 441 23.94 3.03 -3.37
CA GLU A 441 25.35 3.08 -3.70
C GLU A 441 25.70 2.06 -4.80
N VAL A 442 26.56 2.45 -5.73
CA VAL A 442 27.22 1.57 -6.68
C VAL A 442 28.57 1.17 -6.08
N PHE A 443 28.78 -0.12 -5.86
CA PHE A 443 29.99 -0.64 -5.22
C PHE A 443 31.14 -0.77 -6.21
N ILE A 444 30.86 -1.33 -7.39
CA ILE A 444 31.82 -1.47 -8.51
C ILE A 444 31.04 -1.29 -9.82
N ASP A 445 31.64 -0.55 -10.75
CA ASP A 445 31.21 -0.47 -12.15
C ASP A 445 32.45 -0.30 -13.05
N ASN A 446 33.00 -1.41 -13.50
CA ASN A 446 34.26 -1.42 -14.25
C ASN A 446 34.16 -0.77 -15.63
N LEU A 447 32.99 -0.88 -16.27
CA LEU A 447 32.74 -0.27 -17.59
C LEU A 447 32.22 1.17 -17.49
N GLY A 448 31.72 1.57 -16.32
CA GLY A 448 31.11 2.88 -16.10
C GLY A 448 29.76 3.08 -16.83
N GLU A 449 29.18 2.04 -17.39
CA GLU A 449 27.96 2.16 -18.22
C GLU A 449 26.72 2.46 -17.39
N PHE A 450 26.58 1.83 -16.21
CA PHE A 450 25.52 2.14 -15.26
C PHE A 450 25.74 3.51 -14.60
N THR A 451 26.97 3.76 -14.14
CA THR A 451 27.35 4.99 -13.43
C THR A 451 27.22 6.21 -14.33
N LYS A 452 27.55 6.12 -15.62
CA LYS A 452 27.43 7.21 -16.57
C LYS A 452 26.02 7.78 -16.69
N ILE A 453 25.00 6.92 -16.74
CA ILE A 453 23.59 7.35 -16.77
C ILE A 453 23.20 7.94 -15.42
N ARG A 454 23.59 7.27 -14.31
CA ARG A 454 23.35 7.72 -12.95
C ARG A 454 23.89 9.12 -12.69
N GLU A 455 25.13 9.40 -13.07
CA GLU A 455 25.76 10.71 -12.89
C GLU A 455 25.05 11.81 -13.64
N GLN A 456 24.57 11.54 -14.85
CA GLN A 456 23.77 12.51 -15.61
C GLN A 456 22.47 12.86 -14.90
N LEU A 457 21.81 11.89 -14.28
CA LEU A 457 20.62 12.14 -13.47
C LEU A 457 20.96 12.87 -12.16
N LEU A 458 22.10 12.54 -11.52
CA LEU A 458 22.58 13.19 -10.30
C LEU A 458 23.02 14.64 -10.52
N ASN A 459 23.36 15.04 -11.76
CA ASN A 459 23.59 16.45 -12.10
C ASN A 459 22.34 17.31 -11.96
N TYR A 460 21.21 16.68 -11.70
CA TYR A 460 19.94 17.29 -11.41
C TYR A 460 19.23 17.91 -12.63
N TYR A 461 18.10 18.57 -12.39
CA TYR A 461 17.35 19.27 -13.43
C TYR A 461 18.14 20.40 -14.08
N PRO A 462 17.93 20.68 -15.40
CA PRO A 462 18.23 22.00 -15.95
C PRO A 462 17.62 23.10 -15.10
N GLU A 463 18.30 24.24 -14.94
CA GLU A 463 17.88 25.30 -14.01
C GLU A 463 16.47 25.82 -14.29
N ALA A 464 16.11 25.99 -15.56
CA ALA A 464 14.77 26.42 -15.95
C ALA A 464 13.65 25.50 -15.45
N ILE A 465 13.88 24.18 -15.45
CA ILE A 465 12.92 23.21 -14.87
C ILE A 465 12.83 23.37 -13.36
N ARG A 466 13.98 23.50 -12.68
CA ARG A 466 14.02 23.70 -11.23
C ARG A 466 13.28 24.97 -10.82
N GLU A 467 13.52 26.07 -11.52
CA GLU A 467 12.87 27.35 -11.26
C GLU A 467 11.35 27.29 -11.49
N ASN A 468 10.90 26.65 -12.57
CA ASN A 468 9.48 26.42 -12.81
C ASN A 468 8.85 25.58 -11.69
N LYS A 469 9.48 24.47 -11.28
CA LYS A 469 9.00 23.66 -10.15
C LYS A 469 8.94 24.46 -8.85
N ILE A 470 9.93 25.30 -8.56
CA ILE A 470 9.93 26.19 -7.40
C ILE A 470 8.74 27.17 -7.49
N ALA A 471 8.54 27.81 -8.65
CA ALA A 471 7.42 28.71 -8.86
C ALA A 471 6.06 28.02 -8.60
N THR A 472 5.87 26.81 -9.13
CA THR A 472 4.65 26.02 -8.90
C THR A 472 4.45 25.67 -7.42
N ARG A 473 5.51 25.24 -6.71
CA ARG A 473 5.40 24.97 -5.25
C ARG A 473 5.00 26.22 -4.48
N LEU A 474 5.55 27.38 -4.82
CA LEU A 474 5.19 28.65 -4.17
C LEU A 474 3.74 29.04 -4.40
N MET A 475 3.21 28.86 -5.61
CA MET A 475 1.79 29.05 -5.91
C MET A 475 0.92 28.16 -5.01
N ASN A 476 1.25 26.87 -4.94
CA ASN A 476 0.50 25.90 -4.16
C ASN A 476 0.60 26.16 -2.64
N ILE A 477 1.80 26.43 -2.11
CA ILE A 477 2.01 26.78 -0.69
C ILE A 477 1.18 27.99 -0.31
N SER A 478 1.18 29.03 -1.16
CA SER A 478 0.40 30.26 -0.91
C SER A 478 -1.11 29.97 -0.89
N GLN A 479 -1.61 29.18 -1.83
CA GLN A 479 -3.04 28.84 -1.89
C GLN A 479 -3.47 27.97 -0.72
N HIS A 480 -2.72 26.93 -0.43
CA HIS A 480 -3.10 25.99 0.62
C HIS A 480 -2.91 26.58 2.01
N GLY A 481 -1.73 27.15 2.29
CA GLY A 481 -1.36 27.67 3.61
C GLY A 481 -1.82 29.08 3.88
N GLN A 482 -1.35 30.05 3.08
CA GLN A 482 -1.56 31.46 3.37
C GLN A 482 -3.00 31.93 3.09
N TYR A 483 -3.65 31.35 2.06
CA TYR A 483 -4.97 31.80 1.63
C TYR A 483 -6.11 30.91 2.14
N ASN A 484 -6.17 29.65 1.74
CA ASN A 484 -7.36 28.81 1.96
C ASN A 484 -7.46 28.25 3.38
N TYR A 485 -6.38 27.86 4.04
CA TYR A 485 -6.41 27.24 5.37
C TYR A 485 -7.20 28.09 6.39
N ALA A 486 -6.82 29.39 6.52
CA ALA A 486 -7.50 30.30 7.45
C ALA A 486 -8.95 30.60 7.05
N ARG A 487 -9.30 30.53 5.76
CA ARG A 487 -10.67 30.72 5.26
C ARG A 487 -11.56 29.53 5.58
N CYS A 488 -11.04 28.31 5.42
CA CYS A 488 -11.76 27.10 5.79
C CYS A 488 -12.04 27.05 7.30
N LEU A 489 -11.06 27.41 8.15
CA LEU A 489 -11.27 27.53 9.60
C LEU A 489 -12.38 28.55 9.94
N ARG A 490 -12.39 29.72 9.30
CA ARG A 490 -13.44 30.74 9.53
C ARG A 490 -14.83 30.28 9.11
N ARG A 491 -14.92 29.36 8.14
CA ARG A 491 -16.18 28.74 7.71
C ARG A 491 -16.57 27.56 8.55
N ASN A 492 -15.76 27.22 9.56
CA ASN A 492 -15.89 26.00 10.37
C ASN A 492 -15.87 24.69 9.53
N ASP A 493 -15.24 24.74 8.35
CA ASP A 493 -15.01 23.56 7.51
C ASP A 493 -13.65 22.96 7.86
N LEU A 494 -13.66 22.10 8.89
CA LEU A 494 -12.44 21.49 9.43
C LEU A 494 -11.85 20.44 8.47
N VAL A 495 -12.66 19.79 7.64
CA VAL A 495 -12.19 18.82 6.65
C VAL A 495 -11.37 19.53 5.58
N ALA A 496 -11.93 20.59 4.97
CA ALA A 496 -11.20 21.37 3.97
C ALA A 496 -9.97 22.07 4.59
N ALA A 497 -10.05 22.53 5.85
CA ALA A 497 -8.89 23.10 6.55
C ALA A 497 -7.75 22.08 6.70
N ASN A 498 -8.05 20.85 7.13
CA ASN A 498 -7.03 19.79 7.27
C ASN A 498 -6.47 19.36 5.90
N GLN A 499 -7.29 19.29 4.86
CA GLN A 499 -6.83 19.03 3.50
C GLN A 499 -5.86 20.10 3.02
N CYS A 500 -6.21 21.38 3.20
CA CYS A 500 -5.32 22.50 2.88
C CYS A 500 -3.99 22.40 3.65
N LEU A 501 -4.04 22.05 4.94
CA LEU A 501 -2.84 21.91 5.75
C LEU A 501 -1.96 20.76 5.29
N TYR A 502 -2.54 19.62 4.97
CA TYR A 502 -1.80 18.47 4.44
C TYR A 502 -1.08 18.83 3.12
N LEU A 503 -1.79 19.42 2.18
CA LEU A 503 -1.21 19.86 0.91
C LEU A 503 -0.11 20.90 1.14
N PHE A 504 -0.34 21.86 2.05
CA PHE A 504 0.68 22.84 2.43
C PHE A 504 1.97 22.17 2.91
N VAL A 505 1.88 21.19 3.81
CA VAL A 505 3.04 20.46 4.34
C VAL A 505 3.80 19.75 3.23
N ASP A 506 3.09 19.05 2.35
CA ASP A 506 3.68 18.32 1.24
C ASP A 506 4.45 19.22 0.27
N GLU A 507 3.86 20.38 -0.07
CA GLU A 507 4.47 21.38 -0.94
C GLU A 507 5.68 22.08 -0.29
N VAL A 508 5.62 22.36 1.01
CA VAL A 508 6.76 22.91 1.78
C VAL A 508 7.94 21.95 1.78
N ILE A 509 7.70 20.67 2.08
CA ILE A 509 8.74 19.64 2.03
C ILE A 509 9.35 19.59 0.62
N HIS A 510 8.52 19.55 -0.40
CA HIS A 510 8.96 19.51 -1.79
C HIS A 510 9.84 20.72 -2.16
N LEU A 511 9.42 21.92 -1.79
CA LEU A 511 10.20 23.13 -2.03
C LEU A 511 11.59 23.06 -1.38
N VAL A 512 11.70 22.55 -0.15
CA VAL A 512 12.99 22.40 0.53
C VAL A 512 13.91 21.43 -0.22
N PHE A 513 13.39 20.33 -0.79
CA PHE A 513 14.17 19.45 -1.66
C PHE A 513 14.70 20.20 -2.91
N LEU A 514 13.84 20.98 -3.58
CA LEU A 514 14.23 21.77 -4.76
C LEU A 514 15.29 22.83 -4.42
N LEU A 515 15.21 23.48 -3.25
CA LEU A 515 16.22 24.45 -2.78
C LEU A 515 17.57 23.80 -2.53
N ASN A 516 17.60 22.52 -2.16
CA ASN A 516 18.81 21.73 -1.94
C ASN A 516 19.30 20.98 -3.20
N ARG A 517 18.65 21.13 -4.36
CA ARG A 517 18.94 20.37 -5.59
C ARG A 517 18.93 18.86 -5.35
N ARG A 518 17.90 18.39 -4.67
CA ARG A 518 17.66 16.97 -4.39
C ARG A 518 16.26 16.60 -4.87
N TYR A 519 16.11 15.43 -5.44
CA TYR A 519 14.81 14.90 -5.81
C TYR A 519 14.01 14.54 -4.58
N LYS A 520 12.74 14.96 -4.53
CA LYS A 520 11.84 14.59 -3.45
C LYS A 520 11.60 13.09 -3.45
N ILE A 521 11.84 12.46 -2.32
CA ILE A 521 11.62 11.03 -2.13
C ILE A 521 10.16 10.72 -1.81
N PHE A 522 9.83 9.44 -1.74
CA PHE A 522 8.48 8.97 -1.39
C PHE A 522 8.00 9.56 -0.05
N TYR A 523 6.73 9.94 0.02
CA TYR A 523 6.15 10.72 1.13
C TYR A 523 6.40 10.13 2.52
N LYS A 524 6.43 8.77 2.65
CA LYS A 524 6.67 8.05 3.91
C LYS A 524 7.96 8.51 4.61
N TRP A 525 8.99 8.82 3.85
CA TRP A 525 10.31 9.20 4.34
C TRP A 525 10.66 10.69 4.14
N ALA A 526 9.87 11.42 3.36
CA ALA A 526 10.21 12.78 2.93
C ALA A 526 10.41 13.76 4.10
N ASN A 527 9.60 13.68 5.16
CA ASN A 527 9.78 14.52 6.34
C ASN A 527 11.05 14.16 7.14
N ARG A 528 11.39 12.86 7.26
CA ARG A 528 12.63 12.41 7.89
C ARG A 528 13.86 12.87 7.09
N ALA A 529 13.79 12.78 5.77
CA ALA A 529 14.86 13.16 4.86
C ALA A 529 15.15 14.66 4.85
N LEU A 530 14.28 15.52 5.37
CA LEU A 530 14.60 16.93 5.60
C LEU A 530 15.83 17.10 6.48
N LEU A 531 16.06 16.20 7.44
CA LEU A 531 17.21 16.27 8.35
C LEU A 531 18.55 16.10 7.63
N ASP A 532 18.55 15.50 6.43
CA ASP A 532 19.76 15.32 5.60
C ASP A 532 19.98 16.49 4.64
N LEU A 533 19.07 17.47 4.61
CA LEU A 533 19.15 18.63 3.73
C LEU A 533 19.82 19.81 4.44
N LYS A 534 20.84 20.38 3.79
CA LYS A 534 21.66 21.47 4.37
C LYS A 534 20.89 22.79 4.47
N ILE A 535 20.04 23.09 3.47
CA ILE A 535 19.31 24.36 3.37
C ILE A 535 17.93 24.17 3.97
N LEU A 536 17.65 24.83 5.07
CA LEU A 536 16.37 24.82 5.79
C LEU A 536 15.88 23.46 6.30
N GLY A 537 16.54 22.35 6.01
CA GLY A 537 16.04 21.02 6.30
C GLY A 537 15.65 20.82 7.76
N SER A 538 16.60 20.97 8.70
CA SER A 538 16.34 20.82 10.14
C SER A 538 15.39 21.88 10.69
N GLU A 539 15.43 23.12 10.20
CA GLU A 539 14.54 24.19 10.66
C GLU A 539 13.09 23.92 10.26
N ILE A 540 12.86 23.58 8.99
CA ILE A 540 11.51 23.25 8.49
C ILE A 540 11.01 21.98 9.14
N HIS A 541 11.82 20.94 9.28
CA HIS A 541 11.45 19.73 10.00
C HIS A 541 10.91 20.06 11.39
N LYS A 542 11.64 20.86 12.18
CA LYS A 542 11.22 21.28 13.51
C LYS A 542 9.91 22.09 13.49
N LEU A 543 9.79 23.05 12.57
CA LEU A 543 8.58 23.88 12.46
C LEU A 543 7.34 23.05 12.09
N LEU A 544 7.48 22.05 11.23
CA LEU A 544 6.41 21.13 10.87
C LEU A 544 6.03 20.24 12.06
N GLN A 545 6.99 19.71 12.81
CA GLN A 545 6.74 18.93 14.03
C GLN A 545 5.99 19.76 15.08
N ASP A 546 6.47 20.97 15.39
CA ASP A 546 5.84 21.86 16.35
C ASP A 546 4.40 22.24 15.91
N MET A 547 4.18 22.45 14.60
CA MET A 547 2.88 22.75 14.02
C MET A 547 1.88 21.62 14.21
N VAL A 548 2.28 20.36 14.12
CA VAL A 548 1.39 19.20 14.30
C VAL A 548 0.71 19.24 15.66
N PHE A 549 1.47 19.55 16.73
CA PHE A 549 0.97 19.58 18.11
C PHE A 549 0.28 20.89 18.49
N ALA A 550 0.43 21.95 17.69
CA ALA A 550 -0.13 23.27 18.01
C ALA A 550 -1.67 23.29 17.83
N GLN A 551 -2.40 23.85 18.82
CA GLN A 551 -3.84 24.10 18.68
C GLN A 551 -4.13 25.13 17.57
N ASN A 552 -3.34 26.23 17.51
CA ASN A 552 -3.41 27.22 16.44
C ASN A 552 -2.20 27.09 15.51
N LYS A 553 -2.44 26.64 14.29
CA LYS A 553 -1.40 26.37 13.30
C LYS A 553 -1.07 27.60 12.42
N ILE A 554 -1.90 28.63 12.40
CA ILE A 554 -1.71 29.83 11.56
C ILE A 554 -0.36 30.53 11.81
N PRO A 555 0.12 30.71 13.05
CA PRO A 555 1.43 31.31 13.29
C PRO A 555 2.60 30.50 12.69
N TYR A 556 2.49 29.17 12.69
CA TYR A 556 3.50 28.30 12.09
C TYR A 556 3.49 28.39 10.57
N VAL A 557 2.32 28.38 9.94
CA VAL A 557 2.19 28.62 8.49
C VAL A 557 2.88 29.93 8.09
N LYS A 558 2.60 31.02 8.81
CA LYS A 558 3.24 32.31 8.55
C LYS A 558 4.76 32.25 8.72
N LYS A 559 5.25 31.61 9.79
CA LYS A 559 6.68 31.51 10.07
C LYS A 559 7.40 30.67 9.00
N ILE A 560 6.82 29.55 8.59
CA ILE A 560 7.36 28.71 7.51
C ILE A 560 7.43 29.49 6.21
N CYS A 561 6.35 30.18 5.82
CA CYS A 561 6.35 30.99 4.60
C CYS A 561 7.40 32.11 4.63
N LYS A 562 7.61 32.74 5.79
CA LYS A 562 8.66 33.77 5.93
C LYS A 562 10.05 33.19 5.75
N VAL A 563 10.36 32.09 6.41
CA VAL A 563 11.68 31.41 6.31
C VAL A 563 11.96 31.00 4.86
N LEU A 564 10.96 30.47 4.15
CA LEU A 564 11.07 30.10 2.74
C LEU A 564 11.31 31.33 1.84
N ALA A 565 10.58 32.43 2.06
CA ALA A 565 10.75 33.67 1.30
C ALA A 565 12.16 34.27 1.49
N ASP A 566 12.66 34.27 2.72
CA ASP A 566 13.99 34.77 3.02
C ASP A 566 15.08 33.94 2.32
N GLU A 567 14.93 32.59 2.30
CA GLU A 567 15.87 31.71 1.62
C GLU A 567 15.83 31.85 0.08
N LEU A 568 14.66 32.05 -0.51
CA LEU A 568 14.54 32.30 -1.96
C LEU A 568 15.31 33.57 -2.37
N ARG A 569 15.26 34.63 -1.54
CA ARG A 569 16.03 35.85 -1.73
C ARG A 569 17.54 35.62 -1.53
N ASN A 570 17.92 34.83 -0.51
CA ASN A 570 19.33 34.46 -0.27
C ASN A 570 19.93 33.72 -1.46
N GLN A 571 19.16 32.83 -2.10
CA GLN A 571 19.59 32.13 -3.32
C GLN A 571 19.48 32.99 -4.58
N LYS A 572 19.02 34.25 -4.46
CA LYS A 572 18.83 35.19 -5.59
C LYS A 572 17.87 34.70 -6.66
N LEU A 573 16.89 33.87 -6.27
CA LEU A 573 15.85 33.37 -7.15
C LEU A 573 14.78 34.44 -7.42
N THR A 574 14.62 35.39 -6.51
CA THR A 574 13.67 36.50 -6.62
C THR A 574 14.16 37.74 -5.85
N ASN A 575 13.76 38.93 -6.31
CA ASN A 575 13.92 40.18 -5.59
C ASN A 575 12.57 40.71 -5.05
N CYS A 576 11.49 39.95 -5.21
CA CYS A 576 10.16 40.32 -4.74
C CYS A 576 10.11 40.42 -3.21
N GLU A 577 9.67 41.53 -2.64
CA GLU A 577 9.60 41.78 -1.20
C GLU A 577 8.27 41.30 -0.56
N SER A 578 7.33 40.79 -1.36
CA SER A 578 6.04 40.28 -0.85
C SER A 578 6.24 39.16 0.19
N GLU A 579 5.38 39.14 1.21
CA GLU A 579 5.25 38.05 2.14
C GLU A 579 4.33 36.92 1.61
N PHE A 580 3.60 37.17 0.54
CA PHE A 580 2.74 36.19 -0.10
C PHE A 580 3.54 35.39 -1.13
N LEU A 581 3.77 34.11 -0.86
CA LEU A 581 4.67 33.27 -1.66
C LEU A 581 4.21 33.14 -3.13
N GLY A 582 2.92 33.28 -3.42
CA GLY A 582 2.41 33.30 -4.78
C GLY A 582 2.99 34.43 -5.64
N ASP A 583 3.25 35.62 -5.04
CA ASP A 583 3.87 36.74 -5.76
C ASP A 583 5.32 36.40 -6.12
N LEU A 584 6.05 35.74 -5.22
CA LEU A 584 7.42 35.26 -5.48
C LEU A 584 7.43 34.21 -6.57
N GLY A 585 6.44 33.29 -6.58
CA GLY A 585 6.29 32.28 -7.62
C GLY A 585 6.08 32.89 -9.00
N VAL A 586 5.22 33.92 -9.09
CA VAL A 586 4.99 34.66 -10.36
C VAL A 586 6.26 35.39 -10.80
N ASP A 587 7.02 36.00 -9.86
CA ASP A 587 8.25 36.72 -10.16
C ASP A 587 9.33 35.74 -10.68
N ILE A 588 9.53 34.61 -10.03
CA ILE A 588 10.49 33.59 -10.47
C ILE A 588 10.11 33.09 -11.87
N GLN A 589 8.83 32.71 -12.10
CA GLN A 589 8.37 32.20 -13.39
C GLN A 589 8.64 33.17 -14.54
N LYS A 590 8.41 34.46 -14.32
CA LYS A 590 8.66 35.50 -15.33
C LYS A 590 10.14 35.68 -15.67
N ASN A 591 11.03 35.36 -14.75
CA ASN A 591 12.46 35.56 -14.88
C ASN A 591 13.20 34.31 -15.37
N ILE A 592 12.51 33.19 -15.62
CA ILE A 592 13.14 31.97 -16.19
C ILE A 592 13.70 32.30 -17.57
N ASP A 593 15.01 32.11 -17.74
CA ASP A 593 15.69 32.34 -19.02
C ASP A 593 15.61 31.10 -19.94
N ASP A 594 14.37 30.77 -20.35
CA ASP A 594 14.10 29.68 -21.29
C ASP A 594 12.82 29.93 -22.06
N GLU A 595 12.88 29.83 -23.40
CA GLU A 595 11.75 30.11 -24.31
C GLU A 595 10.54 29.18 -24.08
N PHE A 596 10.75 27.93 -23.68
CA PHE A 596 9.68 26.99 -23.39
C PHE A 596 8.86 27.47 -22.17
N PHE A 597 9.53 27.98 -21.13
CA PHE A 597 8.86 28.41 -19.89
C PHE A 597 8.38 29.85 -19.87
N LYS A 598 8.78 30.73 -20.80
CA LYS A 598 8.35 32.14 -20.81
C LYS A 598 6.84 32.33 -20.79
N ASN A 599 6.09 31.45 -21.44
CA ASN A 599 4.64 31.47 -21.51
C ASN A 599 3.98 30.33 -20.71
N TYR A 600 4.76 29.61 -19.91
CA TYR A 600 4.23 28.51 -19.11
C TYR A 600 3.51 29.02 -17.88
N SER A 601 2.45 28.35 -17.47
CA SER A 601 1.70 28.76 -16.28
C SER A 601 2.50 28.40 -15.02
N PRO A 602 2.63 29.33 -14.03
CA PRO A 602 3.25 28.99 -12.75
C PRO A 602 2.43 28.02 -11.89
N TRP A 603 1.32 27.51 -12.40
CA TRP A 603 0.49 26.48 -11.77
C TRP A 603 0.78 25.07 -12.29
N LEU A 604 1.67 24.95 -13.26
CA LEU A 604 1.99 23.69 -13.94
C LEU A 604 3.49 23.40 -13.83
N ASP A 605 3.85 22.15 -13.57
CA ASP A 605 5.23 21.63 -13.55
C ASP A 605 5.37 20.27 -14.23
#